data_c10e876a2ceed3dc1c6fcad29e80a575
#
_entry.id   c10e876a2ceed3dc1c6fcad29e80a575
#
_cell.length_a   1.000
_cell.length_b   1.000
_cell.length_c   1.000
_cell.angle_alpha   90.00
_cell.angle_beta   90.00
_cell.angle_gamma   90.00
#
_symmetry.space_group_name_H-M   'P 1'
#
loop_
_entity.id
_entity.type
_entity.pdbx_description
1 polymer ?
#
loop_
_entity_poly.entity_id
_entity_poly.type
_entity_poly.pdbx_seq_one_letter_code
_entity_poly.pdbx_strand_id
1 'polypeptide(L)' 'MQFIAFLTDWGMASYYVGIAKSVMKQINPDVEIIDITHDIQPFNIREAMYILQRTFPDFP' A
#
# COMPACT_ATOMS: atom_id res chain seq x y z
N MET A 1 -8.30 -14.39 8.21
CA MET A 1 -8.19 -12.93 8.05
C MET A 1 -7.36 -12.63 6.82
N GLN A 2 -7.84 -11.75 5.96
CA GLN A 2 -7.11 -11.31 4.78
C GLN A 2 -6.64 -9.87 4.99
N PHE A 3 -5.46 -9.57 4.46
CA PHE A 3 -4.95 -8.21 4.51
C PHE A 3 -4.25 -7.86 3.19
N ILE A 4 -4.13 -6.57 2.94
CA ILE A 4 -3.45 -6.04 1.78
C ILE A 4 -2.32 -5.13 2.28
N ALA A 5 -1.10 -5.43 1.84
CA ALA A 5 0.03 -4.53 2.06
C ALA A 5 0.04 -3.52 0.92
N PHE A 6 -0.08 -2.23 1.25
CA PHE A 6 -0.32 -1.18 0.26
C PHE A 6 0.86 -0.22 0.20
N LEU A 7 1.42 -0.10 -0.99
CA LEU A 7 2.60 0.73 -1.24
C LEU A 7 2.41 1.44 -2.58
N THR A 8 2.62 2.75 -2.60
CA THR A 8 2.45 3.55 -3.81
C THR A 8 3.48 4.66 -3.89
N ASP A 9 3.49 5.34 -5.05
CA ASP A 9 4.25 6.57 -5.24
C ASP A 9 3.34 7.80 -5.34
N TRP A 10 2.11 7.70 -4.84
CA TRP A 10 1.11 8.77 -4.97
C TRP A 10 1.31 9.91 -3.98
N GLY A 11 2.02 9.67 -2.86
CA GLY A 11 2.14 10.62 -1.78
C GLY A 11 0.98 10.53 -0.79
N MET A 12 1.27 10.79 0.48
CA MET A 12 0.24 10.69 1.53
C MET A 12 -0.84 11.75 1.39
N ALA A 13 -0.54 12.87 0.75
CA ALA A 13 -1.52 13.95 0.54
C ALA A 13 -2.49 13.64 -0.60
N SER A 14 -2.25 12.57 -1.37
CA SER A 14 -3.09 12.27 -2.52
C SER A 14 -4.39 11.61 -2.09
N TYR A 15 -5.51 12.10 -2.64
CA TYR A 15 -6.80 11.47 -2.37
C TYR A 15 -6.97 10.13 -3.09
N TYR A 16 -6.07 9.80 -4.02
CA TYR A 16 -6.11 8.50 -4.70
C TYR A 16 -5.95 7.33 -3.74
N VAL A 17 -5.16 7.49 -2.67
CA VAL A 17 -5.02 6.44 -1.67
C VAL A 17 -6.37 6.12 -1.04
N GLY A 18 -7.12 7.13 -0.66
CA GLY A 18 -8.45 6.94 -0.08
C GLY A 18 -9.41 6.26 -1.04
N ILE A 19 -9.40 6.68 -2.32
CA ILE A 19 -10.25 6.07 -3.33
C ILE A 19 -9.91 4.59 -3.48
N ALA A 20 -8.62 4.26 -3.58
CA ALA A 20 -8.19 2.87 -3.76
C ALA A 20 -8.63 2.01 -2.57
N LYS A 21 -8.44 2.51 -1.34
CA LYS A 21 -8.87 1.79 -0.15
C LYS A 21 -10.39 1.58 -0.13
N SER A 22 -11.14 2.58 -0.55
CA SER A 22 -12.61 2.48 -0.60
C SER A 22 -13.04 1.38 -1.57
N VAL A 23 -12.41 1.30 -2.74
CA VAL A 23 -12.69 0.25 -3.71
C VAL A 23 -12.35 -1.12 -3.14
N MET A 24 -11.21 -1.25 -2.49
CA MET A 24 -10.82 -2.52 -1.85
C MET A 24 -11.86 -2.97 -0.82
N LYS A 25 -12.36 -2.04 0.00
CA LYS A 25 -13.35 -2.34 1.02
C LYS A 25 -14.72 -2.66 0.43
N GLN A 26 -15.04 -2.12 -0.75
CA GLN A 26 -16.28 -2.46 -1.43
C GLN A 26 -16.27 -3.92 -1.90
N ILE A 27 -15.09 -4.40 -2.33
CA ILE A 27 -14.96 -5.77 -2.81
C ILE A 27 -14.91 -6.74 -1.63
N ASN A 28 -14.19 -6.40 -0.56
CA ASN A 28 -14.08 -7.23 0.63
C ASN A 28 -14.12 -6.34 1.87
N PRO A 29 -15.30 -6.15 2.48
CA PRO A 29 -15.42 -5.26 3.65
C PRO A 29 -14.57 -5.68 4.85
N ASP A 30 -14.18 -6.94 4.92
CA ASP A 30 -13.42 -7.46 6.06
C ASP A 30 -11.92 -7.43 5.85
N VAL A 31 -11.46 -6.95 4.70
CA VAL A 31 -10.02 -6.89 4.45
C VAL A 31 -9.37 -5.81 5.31
N GLU A 32 -8.19 -6.11 5.83
CA GLU A 32 -7.35 -5.11 6.48
C GLU A 32 -6.34 -4.57 5.49
N ILE A 33 -6.18 -3.25 5.48
CA ILE A 33 -5.25 -2.58 4.59
C ILE A 33 -4.12 -2.01 5.45
N ILE A 34 -2.91 -2.50 5.22
CA ILE A 34 -1.73 -2.05 5.95
C ILE A 34 -0.90 -1.21 5.00
N ASP A 35 -0.82 0.09 5.29
CA ASP A 35 -0.01 1.00 4.49
C ASP A 35 1.46 0.79 4.82
N ILE A 36 2.28 0.49 3.81
CA ILE A 36 3.73 0.46 3.98
C ILE A 36 4.26 1.89 3.85
N THR A 37 4.03 2.48 2.69
CA THR A 37 4.38 3.87 2.43
C THR A 37 3.70 4.30 1.13
N HIS A 38 3.45 5.60 1.01
CA HIS A 38 2.97 6.19 -0.24
C HIS A 38 3.91 7.29 -0.74
N ASP A 39 5.13 7.32 -0.18
CA ASP A 39 6.13 8.36 -0.47
C ASP A 39 7.28 7.83 -1.32
N ILE A 40 7.07 6.75 -2.06
CA ILE A 40 8.04 6.30 -3.05
C ILE A 40 8.21 7.42 -4.09
N GLN A 41 9.43 7.68 -4.52
CA GLN A 41 9.65 8.63 -5.61
C GLN A 41 8.90 8.12 -6.86
N PRO A 42 8.26 9.03 -7.61
CA PRO A 42 7.47 8.61 -8.77
C PRO A 42 8.24 7.69 -9.70
N PHE A 43 7.62 6.55 -10.01
CA PHE A 43 8.16 5.53 -10.91
C PHE A 43 9.48 4.91 -10.46
N ASN A 44 9.88 5.08 -9.20
CA ASN A 44 11.12 4.48 -8.70
C ASN A 44 10.87 3.04 -8.27
N ILE A 45 10.96 2.13 -9.24
CA ILE A 45 10.69 0.71 -9.01
C ILE A 45 11.73 0.10 -8.07
N ARG A 46 13.00 0.53 -8.14
CA ARG A 46 14.04 0.02 -7.26
C ARG A 46 13.77 0.32 -5.80
N GLU A 47 13.32 1.54 -5.52
CA GLU A 47 12.97 1.94 -4.16
C GLU A 47 11.80 1.09 -3.64
N ALA A 48 10.77 0.90 -4.48
CA ALA A 48 9.62 0.09 -4.10
C ALA A 48 10.05 -1.35 -3.80
N MET A 49 10.88 -1.95 -4.63
CA MET A 49 11.39 -3.30 -4.41
C MET A 49 12.19 -3.40 -3.12
N TYR A 50 13.04 -2.43 -2.86
CA TYR A 50 13.84 -2.41 -1.64
C TYR A 50 12.95 -2.37 -0.39
N ILE A 51 11.95 -1.50 -0.41
CA ILE A 51 11.06 -1.35 0.74
C ILE A 51 10.24 -2.61 0.95
N LEU A 52 9.71 -3.21 -0.13
CA LEU A 52 8.97 -4.46 -0.02
C LEU A 52 9.84 -5.57 0.56
N GLN A 53 11.09 -5.67 0.10
CA GLN A 53 12.00 -6.69 0.59
C GLN A 53 12.29 -6.52 2.08
N ARG A 54 12.39 -5.28 2.54
CA ARG A 54 12.68 -4.99 3.94
C ARG A 54 11.47 -5.20 4.85
N THR A 55 10.27 -4.98 4.33
CA THR A 55 9.05 -5.01 5.16
C THR A 55 8.34 -6.34 5.11
N PHE A 56 8.47 -7.09 4.04
CA PHE A 56 7.73 -8.34 3.84
C PHE A 56 7.86 -9.32 5.01
N PRO A 57 9.06 -9.54 5.59
CA PRO A 57 9.18 -10.50 6.69
C PRO A 57 8.37 -10.15 7.94
N ASP A 58 7.99 -8.88 8.10
CA ASP A 58 7.27 -8.42 9.28
C ASP A 58 5.76 -8.52 9.13
N PHE A 59 5.26 -8.90 7.96
CA PHE A 59 3.83 -9.06 7.76
C PHE A 59 3.35 -10.43 8.23
N PRO A 60 2.10 -10.49 8.69
CA PRO A 60 1.51 -11.75 9.14
C PRO A 60 1.44 -12.83 8.08
#